data_95537210c9155bf850ab8cb2f4166cc5
#
_entry.id   95537210c9155bf850ab8cb2f4166cc5
#
_cell.length_a   1.000
_cell.length_b   1.000
_cell.length_c   1.000
_cell.angle_alpha   90.00
_cell.angle_beta   90.00
_cell.angle_gamma   90.00
#
_symmetry.space_group_name_H-M   'P 1'
#
loop_
_entity.id
_entity.type
_entity.pdbx_description
1 polymer ?
#
loop_
_entity_poly.entity_id
_entity_poly.type
_entity_poly.pdbx_seq_one_letter_code
_entity_poly.pdbx_strand_id
1 'polypeptide(L)'
;MKETRICSNCGIEHPLDTMYQVEGDWLCESCADRLTVVCDHCNERIYEENAIEDDNHTLCDHCFDEYYIRCEDCGRIISRDHAYWDNDDNVYCSSCWDEHNDIIHEYNYTPDLVFHGKGLRHFGVELEIDNGGTVNNNAQKLLDI
;
A
#
# COMPACT_ATOMS: atom_id res chain seq x y z
N MET A 1 36.15 0.09 35.12
CA MET A 1 36.09 -1.20 34.37
C MET A 1 34.99 -1.07 33.34
N LYS A 2 35.26 -1.41 32.11
CA LYS A 2 34.18 -1.46 31.10
C LYS A 2 33.41 -2.73 31.30
N GLU A 3 32.10 -2.66 31.34
CA GLU A 3 31.25 -3.83 31.37
C GLU A 3 31.36 -4.57 30.04
N THR A 4 31.51 -5.90 30.11
CA THR A 4 31.58 -6.77 28.94
C THR A 4 30.44 -7.78 28.97
N ARG A 5 30.01 -8.24 27.78
CA ARG A 5 29.03 -9.31 27.62
C ARG A 5 29.44 -10.27 26.51
N ILE A 6 28.95 -11.50 26.62
CA ILE A 6 29.12 -12.52 25.59
C ILE A 6 28.06 -12.32 24.51
N CYS A 7 28.48 -12.29 23.25
CA CYS A 7 27.58 -12.25 22.11
C CYS A 7 26.81 -13.59 22.02
N SER A 8 25.48 -13.49 21.98
CA SER A 8 24.59 -14.66 21.92
C SER A 8 24.81 -15.52 20.68
N ASN A 9 25.32 -14.94 19.60
CA ASN A 9 25.55 -15.68 18.36
C ASN A 9 26.96 -16.27 18.22
N CYS A 10 28.01 -15.47 18.41
CA CYS A 10 29.40 -15.96 18.21
C CYS A 10 30.06 -16.45 19.49
N GLY A 11 29.50 -16.24 20.68
CA GLY A 11 30.03 -16.64 21.96
C GLY A 11 31.28 -15.90 22.43
N ILE A 12 31.65 -14.81 21.74
CA ILE A 12 32.84 -14.01 22.07
C ILE A 12 32.39 -12.83 22.98
N GLU A 13 33.26 -12.54 23.95
CA GLU A 13 33.06 -11.43 24.88
C GLU A 13 33.43 -10.10 24.22
N HIS A 14 32.53 -9.11 24.30
CA HIS A 14 32.69 -7.77 23.77
C HIS A 14 32.35 -6.70 24.81
N PRO A 15 32.92 -5.50 24.71
CA PRO A 15 32.49 -4.36 25.53
C PRO A 15 31.02 -4.03 25.28
N LEU A 16 30.27 -3.81 26.35
CA LEU A 16 28.83 -3.56 26.29
C LEU A 16 28.47 -2.33 25.44
N ASP A 17 29.36 -1.34 25.41
CA ASP A 17 29.22 -0.11 24.63
C ASP A 17 29.31 -0.32 23.11
N THR A 18 29.74 -1.50 22.66
CA THR A 18 29.84 -1.91 21.24
C THR A 18 28.85 -3.02 20.86
N MET A 19 27.90 -3.29 21.74
CA MET A 19 26.90 -4.36 21.51
C MET A 19 25.52 -3.80 21.27
N TYR A 20 24.72 -4.57 20.57
CA TYR A 20 23.32 -4.26 20.29
C TYR A 20 22.42 -5.25 21.02
N GLN A 21 21.37 -4.76 21.63
CA GLN A 21 20.32 -5.59 22.19
C GLN A 21 19.22 -5.74 21.15
N VAL A 22 18.95 -6.98 20.75
CA VAL A 22 17.94 -7.31 19.74
C VAL A 22 17.04 -8.40 20.31
N GLU A 23 15.76 -8.11 20.46
CA GLU A 23 14.73 -9.03 20.98
C GLU A 23 15.11 -9.76 22.30
N GLY A 24 15.97 -9.13 23.12
CA GLY A 24 16.48 -9.68 24.39
C GLY A 24 17.86 -10.29 24.32
N ASP A 25 18.40 -10.54 23.13
CA ASP A 25 19.76 -11.02 22.90
C ASP A 25 20.77 -9.89 22.80
N TRP A 26 22.01 -10.19 23.18
CA TRP A 26 23.13 -9.27 23.03
C TRP A 26 24.04 -9.72 21.89
N LEU A 27 24.12 -8.92 20.84
CA LEU A 27 24.91 -9.19 19.65
C LEU A 27 26.09 -8.20 19.55
N CYS A 28 27.26 -8.70 19.15
CA CYS A 28 28.34 -7.83 18.73
C CYS A 28 28.01 -7.19 17.38
N GLU A 29 28.66 -6.08 17.04
CA GLU A 29 28.44 -5.34 15.81
C GLU A 29 28.40 -6.23 14.55
N SER A 30 29.41 -7.08 14.35
CA SER A 30 29.49 -7.98 13.21
C SER A 30 28.36 -9.01 13.12
N CYS A 31 27.84 -9.48 14.27
CA CYS A 31 26.71 -10.39 14.31
C CYS A 31 25.40 -9.67 14.09
N ALA A 32 25.25 -8.48 14.67
CA ALA A 32 24.09 -7.65 14.48
C ALA A 32 23.91 -7.24 13.01
N ASP A 33 24.97 -6.78 12.35
CA ASP A 33 24.93 -6.39 10.93
C ASP A 33 24.61 -7.53 9.98
N ARG A 34 24.91 -8.75 10.36
CA ARG A 34 24.67 -9.93 9.52
C ARG A 34 23.31 -10.58 9.74
N LEU A 35 22.76 -10.47 10.95
CA LEU A 35 21.58 -11.24 11.38
C LEU A 35 20.35 -10.36 11.55
N THR A 36 20.53 -9.04 11.52
CA THR A 36 19.47 -8.12 11.83
C THR A 36 19.31 -7.04 10.77
N VAL A 37 18.09 -6.57 10.66
CA VAL A 37 17.70 -5.41 9.86
C VAL A 37 17.12 -4.33 10.79
N VAL A 38 16.92 -3.14 10.27
CA VAL A 38 16.36 -2.01 11.01
C VAL A 38 14.94 -1.75 10.52
N CYS A 39 14.00 -1.68 11.45
CA CYS A 39 12.62 -1.31 11.13
C CYS A 39 12.55 0.14 10.63
N ASP A 40 11.97 0.36 9.45
CA ASP A 40 11.84 1.69 8.84
C ASP A 40 10.95 2.64 9.64
N HIS A 41 10.06 2.12 10.48
CA HIS A 41 9.13 2.93 11.25
C HIS A 41 9.71 3.35 12.62
N CYS A 42 10.16 2.39 13.44
CA CYS A 42 10.64 2.67 14.80
C CYS A 42 12.17 2.76 14.91
N ASN A 43 12.92 2.41 13.86
CA ASN A 43 14.38 2.32 13.83
C ASN A 43 14.98 1.31 14.83
N GLU A 44 14.20 0.39 15.35
CA GLU A 44 14.70 -0.71 16.17
C GLU A 44 15.30 -1.81 15.31
N ARG A 45 16.36 -2.45 15.83
CA ARG A 45 16.94 -3.63 15.20
C ARG A 45 16.11 -4.86 15.54
N ILE A 46 15.81 -5.64 14.53
CA ILE A 46 15.09 -6.92 14.63
C ILE A 46 15.86 -7.98 13.86
N TYR A 47 15.64 -9.24 14.17
CA TYR A 47 16.20 -10.31 13.34
C TYR A 47 15.59 -10.28 11.94
N GLU A 48 16.42 -10.49 10.91
CA GLU A 48 16.00 -10.52 9.52
C GLU A 48 14.87 -11.54 9.29
N GLU A 49 14.94 -12.69 9.97
CA GLU A 49 13.91 -13.74 9.89
C GLU A 49 12.53 -13.32 10.46
N ASN A 50 12.50 -12.30 11.32
CA ASN A 50 11.28 -11.77 11.93
C ASN A 50 10.79 -10.46 11.25
N ALA A 51 11.54 -10.00 10.25
CA ALA A 51 11.16 -8.79 9.51
C ALA A 51 10.00 -9.06 8.55
N ILE A 52 9.07 -8.12 8.49
CA ILE A 52 8.00 -8.10 7.50
C ILE A 52 8.42 -7.13 6.41
N GLU A 53 8.69 -7.68 5.23
CA GLU A 53 9.30 -6.93 4.14
C GLU A 53 8.45 -6.94 2.86
N ASP A 54 8.61 -5.87 2.09
CA ASP A 54 8.28 -5.79 0.67
C ASP A 54 9.37 -4.98 -0.06
N ASP A 55 9.15 -4.65 -1.34
CA ASP A 55 10.13 -3.90 -2.15
C ASP A 55 10.47 -2.50 -1.58
N ASN A 56 9.67 -1.97 -0.66
CA ASN A 56 9.78 -0.60 -0.17
C ASN A 56 9.88 -0.47 1.35
N HIS A 57 9.56 -1.53 2.11
CA HIS A 57 9.46 -1.46 3.56
C HIS A 57 10.12 -2.67 4.22
N THR A 58 10.81 -2.40 5.33
CA THR A 58 11.29 -3.39 6.29
C THR A 58 10.72 -3.03 7.65
N LEU A 59 9.83 -3.84 8.20
CA LEU A 59 9.07 -3.52 9.41
C LEU A 59 9.19 -4.62 10.45
N CYS A 60 9.18 -4.23 11.74
CA CYS A 60 8.97 -5.17 12.81
C CYS A 60 7.48 -5.54 12.89
N ASP A 61 7.19 -6.70 13.47
CA ASP A 61 5.85 -7.23 13.67
C ASP A 61 4.92 -6.20 14.35
N HIS A 62 5.38 -5.57 15.44
CA HIS A 62 4.63 -4.56 16.16
C HIS A 62 4.24 -3.35 15.29
N CYS A 63 5.19 -2.79 14.54
CA CYS A 63 4.91 -1.65 13.67
C CYS A 63 3.99 -2.02 12.51
N PHE A 64 4.17 -3.22 11.96
CA PHE A 64 3.28 -3.72 10.92
C PHE A 64 1.85 -3.85 11.42
N ASP A 65 1.63 -4.51 12.55
CA ASP A 65 0.30 -4.74 13.11
C ASP A 65 -0.43 -3.44 13.49
N GLU A 66 0.31 -2.43 13.95
CA GLU A 66 -0.29 -1.19 14.43
C GLU A 66 -0.52 -0.16 13.31
N TYR A 67 0.44 0.00 12.40
CA TYR A 67 0.44 1.12 11.44
C TYR A 67 0.30 0.72 9.98
N TYR A 68 0.49 -0.56 9.65
CA TYR A 68 0.54 -1.02 8.26
C TYR A 68 -0.43 -2.18 8.01
N ILE A 69 -0.65 -2.47 6.76
CA ILE A 69 -1.48 -3.58 6.29
C ILE A 69 -1.05 -3.97 4.88
N ARG A 70 -1.40 -5.18 4.43
CA ARG A 70 -1.13 -5.59 3.05
C ARG A 70 -2.34 -5.34 2.17
N CYS A 71 -2.08 -4.82 0.97
CA CYS A 71 -3.08 -4.77 -0.09
C CYS A 71 -3.48 -6.20 -0.51
N GLU A 72 -4.76 -6.49 -0.53
CA GLU A 72 -5.29 -7.82 -0.89
C GLU A 72 -4.96 -8.22 -2.33
N ASP A 73 -4.82 -7.27 -3.21
CA ASP A 73 -4.63 -7.50 -4.63
C ASP A 73 -3.15 -7.64 -5.01
N CYS A 74 -2.32 -6.66 -4.68
CA CYS A 74 -0.91 -6.67 -5.06
C CYS A 74 0.05 -7.11 -3.94
N GLY A 75 -0.42 -7.33 -2.71
CA GLY A 75 0.37 -7.77 -1.57
C GLY A 75 1.34 -6.74 -0.98
N ARG A 76 1.41 -5.51 -1.52
CA ARG A 76 2.27 -4.45 -1.00
C ARG A 76 1.87 -4.04 0.41
N ILE A 77 2.86 -3.68 1.19
CA ILE A 77 2.67 -3.06 2.50
C ILE A 77 2.26 -1.61 2.30
N ILE A 78 1.18 -1.20 2.93
CA ILE A 78 0.65 0.16 2.90
C ILE A 78 0.35 0.64 4.31
N SER A 79 0.48 1.93 4.55
CA SER A 79 0.02 2.53 5.80
C SER A 79 -1.49 2.43 5.91
N ARG A 80 -2.00 2.09 7.09
CA ARG A 80 -3.45 2.07 7.37
C ARG A 80 -4.14 3.40 7.09
N ASP A 81 -3.43 4.51 7.25
CA ASP A 81 -3.94 5.85 6.96
C ASP A 81 -4.16 6.12 5.46
N HIS A 82 -3.51 5.33 4.61
CA HIS A 82 -3.60 5.43 3.15
C HIS A 82 -4.24 4.19 2.49
N ALA A 83 -4.82 3.33 3.30
CA ALA A 83 -5.53 2.14 2.85
C ALA A 83 -6.98 2.47 2.48
N TYR A 84 -7.46 1.86 1.42
CA TYR A 84 -8.85 1.91 0.99
C TYR A 84 -9.55 0.62 1.36
N TRP A 85 -10.77 0.71 1.83
CA TRP A 85 -11.57 -0.40 2.31
C TRP A 85 -12.84 -0.53 1.49
N ASP A 86 -13.16 -1.74 1.05
CA ASP A 86 -14.44 -2.01 0.42
C ASP A 86 -15.53 -2.40 1.45
N ASN A 87 -16.73 -2.72 0.95
CA ASN A 87 -17.86 -3.07 1.82
C ASN A 87 -17.71 -4.46 2.47
N ASP A 88 -16.77 -5.27 2.02
CA ASP A 88 -16.48 -6.62 2.49
C ASP A 88 -15.22 -6.66 3.38
N ASP A 89 -14.75 -5.49 3.84
CA ASP A 89 -13.54 -5.29 4.66
C ASP A 89 -12.21 -5.69 3.97
N ASN A 90 -12.17 -5.78 2.64
CA ASN A 90 -10.93 -5.96 1.91
C ASN A 90 -10.17 -4.65 1.79
N VAL A 91 -8.84 -4.76 1.75
CA VAL A 91 -7.92 -3.61 1.81
C VAL A 91 -7.16 -3.47 0.52
N TYR A 92 -7.12 -2.25 -0.01
CA TYR A 92 -6.45 -1.95 -1.27
C TYR A 92 -5.50 -0.75 -1.13
N CYS A 93 -4.39 -0.79 -1.88
CA CYS A 93 -3.61 0.42 -2.12
C CYS A 93 -4.34 1.32 -3.14
N SER A 94 -3.93 2.58 -3.26
CA SER A 94 -4.57 3.53 -4.18
C SER A 94 -4.63 3.02 -5.63
N SER A 95 -3.56 2.41 -6.12
CA SER A 95 -3.51 1.90 -7.51
C SER A 95 -4.49 0.76 -7.75
N CYS A 96 -4.56 -0.22 -6.81
CA CYS A 96 -5.50 -1.34 -6.93
C CYS A 96 -6.93 -0.88 -6.67
N TRP A 97 -7.12 0.09 -5.77
CA TRP A 97 -8.43 0.68 -5.53
C TRP A 97 -9.01 1.36 -6.77
N ASP A 98 -8.20 2.13 -7.49
CA ASP A 98 -8.61 2.78 -8.73
C ASP A 98 -8.95 1.77 -9.84
N GLU A 99 -8.27 0.62 -9.87
CA GLU A 99 -8.56 -0.47 -10.82
C GLU A 99 -9.84 -1.24 -10.48
N HIS A 100 -10.12 -1.44 -9.17
CA HIS A 100 -11.34 -2.13 -8.70
C HIS A 100 -12.58 -1.23 -8.71
N ASN A 101 -12.40 0.02 -8.38
CA ASN A 101 -13.41 1.01 -8.55
C ASN A 101 -13.18 1.71 -9.89
N ASP A 102 -13.70 1.15 -10.95
CA ASP A 102 -14.10 1.94 -12.12
C ASP A 102 -15.14 2.95 -11.64
N ILE A 103 -14.69 3.88 -10.79
CA ILE A 103 -15.51 5.02 -10.40
C ILE A 103 -15.69 5.80 -11.68
N ILE A 104 -16.85 5.67 -12.26
CA ILE A 104 -17.40 6.72 -13.11
C ILE A 104 -17.31 7.97 -12.23
N HIS A 105 -16.24 8.74 -12.41
CA HIS A 105 -16.16 10.06 -11.78
C HIS A 105 -17.48 10.73 -12.03
N GLU A 106 -18.18 11.14 -10.97
CA GLU A 106 -19.44 11.87 -11.10
C GLU A 106 -19.25 12.91 -12.20
N TYR A 107 -19.88 12.64 -13.32
CA TYR A 107 -19.80 13.50 -14.48
C TYR A 107 -20.66 14.71 -14.15
N ASN A 108 -20.07 15.70 -13.52
CA ASN A 108 -20.67 17.00 -13.20
C ASN A 108 -20.87 17.85 -14.46
N TYR A 109 -21.16 17.20 -15.57
CA TYR A 109 -21.56 17.90 -16.78
C TYR A 109 -23.06 18.13 -16.74
N THR A 110 -23.46 19.37 -16.46
CA THR A 110 -24.80 19.79 -16.70
C THR A 110 -24.84 20.28 -18.17
N PRO A 111 -25.40 19.49 -19.09
CA PRO A 111 -25.48 19.95 -20.48
C PRO A 111 -26.32 21.22 -20.56
N ASP A 112 -25.86 22.21 -21.32
CA ASP A 112 -26.69 23.35 -21.69
C ASP A 112 -27.94 22.83 -22.40
N LEU A 113 -29.12 23.24 -21.95
CA LEU A 113 -30.39 22.87 -22.52
C LEU A 113 -30.56 23.56 -23.90
N VAL A 114 -29.69 23.25 -24.85
CA VAL A 114 -29.79 23.74 -26.22
C VAL A 114 -30.45 22.65 -27.06
N PHE A 115 -31.71 22.84 -27.37
CA PHE A 115 -32.46 21.95 -28.24
C PHE A 115 -32.32 22.39 -29.70
N HIS A 116 -31.80 21.54 -30.53
CA HIS A 116 -31.71 21.76 -31.98
C HIS A 116 -32.89 21.08 -32.68
N GLY A 117 -33.76 21.85 -33.27
CA GLY A 117 -34.91 21.34 -34.06
C GLY A 117 -36.11 22.27 -34.03
N LYS A 118 -36.97 22.14 -35.04
CA LYS A 118 -38.21 22.94 -35.21
C LYS A 118 -39.48 22.16 -34.85
N GLY A 119 -39.40 21.20 -33.94
CA GLY A 119 -40.54 20.37 -33.55
C GLY A 119 -40.94 20.54 -32.08
N LEU A 120 -42.19 20.17 -31.78
CA LEU A 120 -42.75 20.18 -30.42
C LEU A 120 -42.32 18.95 -29.57
N ARG A 121 -41.54 18.06 -30.14
CA ARG A 121 -41.07 16.84 -29.45
C ARG A 121 -39.57 16.86 -29.27
N HIS A 122 -39.13 16.79 -28.04
CA HIS A 122 -37.73 16.72 -27.65
C HIS A 122 -37.46 15.29 -27.12
N PHE A 123 -36.42 14.65 -27.61
CA PHE A 123 -35.96 13.35 -27.12
C PHE A 123 -34.63 13.55 -26.42
N GLY A 124 -34.58 13.23 -25.16
CA GLY A 124 -33.32 13.05 -24.44
C GLY A 124 -32.91 11.58 -24.52
N VAL A 125 -31.69 11.30 -24.92
CA VAL A 125 -31.10 9.97 -24.83
C VAL A 125 -30.03 10.04 -23.76
N GLU A 126 -30.25 9.37 -22.64
CA GLU A 126 -29.22 9.09 -21.66
C GLU A 126 -28.54 7.79 -22.08
N LEU A 127 -27.25 7.90 -22.37
CA LEU A 127 -26.40 6.75 -22.62
C LEU A 127 -25.63 6.46 -21.35
N GLU A 128 -26.06 5.44 -20.61
CA GLU A 128 -25.29 4.85 -19.55
C GLU A 128 -24.29 3.88 -20.19
N ILE A 129 -23.00 4.20 -20.11
CA ILE A 129 -21.94 3.37 -20.67
C ILE A 129 -21.32 2.59 -19.52
N ASP A 130 -21.78 1.38 -19.33
CA ASP A 130 -21.16 0.40 -18.46
C ASP A 130 -19.90 -0.17 -19.13
N ASN A 131 -18.80 -0.19 -18.37
CA ASN A 131 -17.47 -0.67 -18.76
C ASN A 131 -16.58 0.30 -19.55
N GLY A 132 -15.80 1.09 -18.83
CA GLY A 132 -14.41 1.43 -18.99
C GLY A 132 -13.80 1.65 -20.38
N GLY A 133 -14.58 1.96 -21.40
CA GLY A 133 -14.02 2.45 -22.65
C GLY A 133 -13.86 3.96 -22.62
N THR A 134 -12.79 4.49 -23.17
CA THR A 134 -12.69 5.93 -23.40
C THR A 134 -13.91 6.40 -24.21
N VAL A 135 -14.48 7.54 -23.83
CA VAL A 135 -15.66 8.14 -24.46
C VAL A 135 -15.59 8.13 -26.00
N ASN A 136 -14.39 8.28 -26.55
CA ASN A 136 -14.15 8.26 -28.00
C ASN A 136 -14.38 6.90 -28.65
N ASN A 137 -14.04 5.78 -27.97
CA ASN A 137 -14.22 4.43 -28.53
C ASN A 137 -15.69 4.01 -28.54
N ASN A 138 -16.48 4.48 -27.60
CA ASN A 138 -17.90 4.17 -27.50
C ASN A 138 -18.73 5.02 -28.46
N ALA A 139 -18.37 6.29 -28.66
CA ALA A 139 -19.00 7.16 -29.67
C ALA A 139 -18.78 6.63 -31.10
N GLN A 140 -17.60 6.07 -31.41
CA GLN A 140 -17.31 5.50 -32.73
C GLN A 140 -18.17 4.25 -33.01
N LYS A 141 -18.37 3.39 -32.02
CA LYS A 141 -19.24 2.20 -32.16
C LYS A 141 -20.69 2.52 -32.40
N LEU A 142 -21.18 3.67 -31.96
CA LEU A 142 -22.56 4.14 -32.21
C LEU A 142 -22.74 4.73 -33.61
N LEU A 143 -21.65 5.20 -34.24
CA LEU A 143 -21.69 5.75 -35.60
C LEU A 143 -21.64 4.66 -36.69
N ASP A 144 -21.28 3.45 -36.34
CA ASP A 144 -21.13 2.31 -37.26
C ASP A 144 -22.40 1.41 -37.30
N ILE A 145 -23.51 1.84 -36.68
CA ILE A 145 -24.84 1.20 -36.74
C ILE A 145 -25.73 1.97 -37.68
#